data_e00682f25cf818ad13144b1641c5be25
#
_entry.id   e00682f25cf818ad13144b1641c5be25
#
_cell.length_a   1.000
_cell.length_b   1.000
_cell.length_c   1.000
_cell.angle_alpha   90.00
_cell.angle_beta   90.00
_cell.angle_gamma   90.00
#
_symmetry.space_group_name_H-M   'P 1'
#
loop_
_entity.id
_entity.type
_entity.pdbx_description
1 polymer ?
#
loop_
_entity_poly.entity_id
_entity_poly.type
_entity_poly.pdbx_seq_one_letter_code
_entity_poly.pdbx_strand_id
1 'polypeptide(L)'
;GAPASAAQAPLATKLAVHRRFLADCASGASLGELLAPLSELLHDPGAPQLTFALWVTLFPRAWAQLRTEEQEALVKPLISLLSKEWHVRQASASPNVVQGWLQALLACKPMPKIPAAVLQYLGKTFNAWHLAIPMLEHHALLYPNEPQWYDALSALRTALGERDSFCSLWSRRATHPETRLALALEQYGAWTAAQQAYVDCMTRWQAGETVLVNTPRAELQLWEYGVLRSAKKLNQWELLSEFAKQTQQPQLLMECSWKTSAWDLLKDLFYKYSLPDVPGIKMLQTYAAIHEGKLSEAEARCNDGIQFALQEWCGLPPLGVQSHTPLLQMFQQFQELQESAQMLMELNNAQRVGSVPDLSSILNTWRERLPNTWEELPAWNDLISWRNHMFSHINNVLGRLAEVPRHAEAKPGLASLGYQEMVWTVVRFAHVARRHALPEACINIIAKLQSVSTGIAAVDLNDTFSKMREQVRSCLQMPGLVPHGMQMLSQADIDQLSKPQQAELFQLKAELLLTESAEAADNGTAEAEAATAHLATAISMHGALPKAWLLWGGWCDRTFRKGGDVVWADRALGCYMQAILLRLDRARSMIPRVLALLAAAGQ
;
A
#
# COMPACT_ATOMS: atom_id res chain seq x y z
N GLY A 1 -2.86 58.96 -1.81
CA GLY A 1 -2.42 58.85 -3.18
C GLY A 1 -1.36 57.78 -3.26
N ALA A 2 -1.71 56.58 -3.73
CA ALA A 2 -0.71 55.52 -3.98
C ALA A 2 0.21 55.95 -5.14
N PRO A 3 1.52 55.69 -5.11
CA PRO A 3 2.38 55.96 -6.24
C PRO A 3 2.03 54.99 -7.37
N ALA A 4 1.83 55.53 -8.55
CA ALA A 4 1.49 54.84 -9.77
C ALA A 4 2.53 53.74 -10.06
N SER A 5 1.99 52.55 -10.39
CA SER A 5 2.65 51.41 -11.00
C SER A 5 3.69 51.85 -12.03
N ALA A 6 4.96 51.52 -11.83
CA ALA A 6 5.98 51.61 -12.87
C ALA A 6 5.54 50.69 -14.02
N ALA A 7 5.04 51.30 -15.10
CA ALA A 7 4.59 50.61 -16.28
C ALA A 7 5.71 49.69 -16.79
N GLN A 8 5.44 48.40 -16.91
CA GLN A 8 6.36 47.43 -17.48
C GLN A 8 6.75 47.90 -18.89
N ALA A 9 8.01 48.30 -19.07
CA ALA A 9 8.49 48.65 -20.39
C ALA A 9 8.30 47.50 -21.37
N PRO A 10 7.83 47.74 -22.60
CA PRO A 10 7.57 46.67 -23.56
C PRO A 10 8.84 45.85 -23.80
N LEU A 11 8.68 44.53 -23.99
CA LEU A 11 9.77 43.57 -24.13
C LEU A 11 10.84 44.02 -25.14
N ALA A 12 10.42 44.69 -26.22
CA ALA A 12 11.30 45.26 -27.24
C ALA A 12 12.26 46.32 -26.68
N THR A 13 11.80 47.14 -25.74
CA THR A 13 12.65 48.16 -25.08
C THR A 13 13.64 47.52 -24.15
N LYS A 14 13.24 46.50 -23.39
CA LYS A 14 14.14 45.73 -22.54
C LYS A 14 15.20 44.99 -23.34
N LEU A 15 14.84 44.39 -24.47
CA LEU A 15 15.79 43.74 -25.41
C LEU A 15 16.74 44.75 -26.06
N ALA A 16 16.30 45.95 -26.42
CA ALA A 16 17.14 47.00 -26.97
C ALA A 16 18.18 47.52 -25.94
N VAL A 17 17.74 47.69 -24.69
CA VAL A 17 18.65 48.05 -23.59
C VAL A 17 19.68 46.94 -23.34
N HIS A 18 19.25 45.68 -23.35
CA HIS A 18 20.14 44.54 -23.19
C HIS A 18 21.14 44.40 -24.34
N ARG A 19 20.71 44.60 -25.59
CA ARG A 19 21.61 44.61 -26.76
C ARG A 19 22.61 45.72 -26.70
N ARG A 20 22.21 46.92 -26.28
CA ARG A 20 23.11 48.04 -26.10
C ARG A 20 24.12 47.76 -25.00
N PHE A 21 23.67 47.26 -23.87
CA PHE A 21 24.56 46.81 -22.77
C PHE A 21 25.57 45.75 -23.26
N LEU A 22 25.14 44.73 -24.02
CA LEU A 22 26.07 43.73 -24.58
C LEU A 22 27.06 44.34 -25.59
N ALA A 23 26.65 45.34 -26.38
CA ALA A 23 27.53 46.05 -27.29
C ALA A 23 28.58 46.91 -26.55
N ASP A 24 28.16 47.58 -25.48
CA ASP A 24 29.05 48.35 -24.62
C ASP A 24 30.05 47.43 -23.88
N CYS A 25 29.62 46.24 -23.47
CA CYS A 25 30.48 45.21 -22.88
C CYS A 25 31.51 44.65 -23.85
N ALA A 26 31.18 44.53 -25.14
CA ALA A 26 32.12 44.07 -26.17
C ALA A 26 33.25 45.07 -26.44
N SER A 27 33.13 46.33 -25.99
CA SER A 27 34.11 47.37 -26.16
C SER A 27 35.20 47.47 -25.08
N GLY A 28 35.28 46.51 -24.17
CA GLY A 28 36.41 46.40 -23.21
C GLY A 28 36.06 46.59 -21.74
N ALA A 29 34.77 46.42 -21.36
CA ALA A 29 34.37 46.41 -19.95
C ALA A 29 35.01 45.25 -19.17
N SER A 30 35.49 45.51 -17.99
CA SER A 30 36.01 44.47 -17.11
C SER A 30 34.88 43.57 -16.59
N LEU A 31 35.21 42.31 -16.31
CA LEU A 31 34.24 41.35 -15.73
C LEU A 31 33.60 41.90 -14.42
N GLY A 32 34.35 42.69 -13.66
CA GLY A 32 33.89 43.34 -12.43
C GLY A 32 32.80 44.39 -12.71
N GLU A 33 32.93 45.20 -13.77
CA GLU A 33 31.92 46.19 -14.17
C GLU A 33 30.62 45.52 -14.69
N LEU A 34 30.76 44.35 -15.33
CA LEU A 34 29.64 43.54 -15.76
C LEU A 34 28.88 42.90 -14.59
N LEU A 35 29.59 42.48 -13.55
CA LEU A 35 29.02 41.79 -12.40
C LEU A 35 28.45 42.77 -11.35
N ALA A 36 28.90 44.05 -11.31
CA ALA A 36 28.39 45.00 -10.35
C ALA A 36 26.87 45.22 -10.38
N PRO A 37 26.23 45.43 -11.54
CA PRO A 37 24.77 45.53 -11.62
C PRO A 37 24.03 44.22 -11.24
N LEU A 38 24.64 43.06 -11.51
CA LEU A 38 24.11 41.76 -11.12
C LEU A 38 24.16 41.56 -9.61
N SER A 39 25.19 42.12 -8.93
CA SER A 39 25.28 42.09 -7.47
C SER A 39 24.12 42.86 -6.82
N GLU A 40 23.72 44.01 -7.36
CA GLU A 40 22.59 44.78 -6.87
C GLU A 40 21.27 44.01 -7.07
N LEU A 41 21.09 43.36 -8.24
CA LEU A 41 19.92 42.53 -8.53
C LEU A 41 19.82 41.30 -7.63
N LEU A 42 20.94 40.73 -7.21
CA LEU A 42 20.97 39.60 -6.27
C LEU A 42 20.47 39.96 -4.87
N HIS A 43 20.52 41.25 -4.52
CA HIS A 43 20.04 41.78 -3.24
C HIS A 43 18.64 42.40 -3.32
N ASP A 44 17.98 42.42 -4.49
CA ASP A 44 16.65 42.98 -4.66
C ASP A 44 15.57 42.07 -4.07
N PRO A 45 14.92 42.46 -2.97
CA PRO A 45 13.84 41.68 -2.36
C PRO A 45 12.57 41.66 -3.22
N GLY A 46 12.45 42.54 -4.23
CA GLY A 46 11.27 42.63 -5.12
C GLY A 46 11.26 41.60 -6.25
N ALA A 47 12.38 40.90 -6.50
CA ALA A 47 12.50 39.95 -7.61
C ALA A 47 13.18 38.63 -7.22
N PRO A 48 12.65 37.87 -6.24
CA PRO A 48 13.28 36.63 -5.74
C PRO A 48 13.46 35.56 -6.80
N GLN A 49 12.55 35.47 -7.79
CA GLN A 49 12.66 34.51 -8.89
C GLN A 49 13.82 34.86 -9.84
N LEU A 50 14.04 36.13 -10.10
CA LEU A 50 15.16 36.59 -10.92
C LEU A 50 16.48 36.32 -10.21
N THR A 51 16.57 36.64 -8.91
CA THR A 51 17.72 36.35 -8.05
C THR A 51 18.04 34.85 -8.07
N PHE A 52 17.04 34.01 -7.90
CA PHE A 52 17.19 32.54 -7.97
C PHE A 52 17.73 32.08 -9.34
N ALA A 53 17.14 32.55 -10.44
CA ALA A 53 17.58 32.20 -11.78
C ALA A 53 19.02 32.68 -12.11
N LEU A 54 19.36 33.88 -11.69
CA LEU A 54 20.73 34.43 -11.82
C LEU A 54 21.73 33.58 -11.05
N TRP A 55 21.42 33.24 -9.79
CA TRP A 55 22.29 32.42 -8.95
C TRP A 55 22.57 31.06 -9.58
N VAL A 56 21.51 30.36 -9.97
CA VAL A 56 21.60 29.02 -10.60
C VAL A 56 22.43 29.07 -11.90
N THR A 57 22.42 30.20 -12.61
CA THR A 57 23.12 30.33 -13.89
C THR A 57 24.56 30.76 -13.73
N LEU A 58 24.84 31.70 -12.81
CA LEU A 58 26.16 32.31 -12.63
C LEU A 58 27.11 31.46 -11.79
N PHE A 59 26.61 30.87 -10.70
CA PHE A 59 27.44 30.10 -9.78
C PHE A 59 28.19 28.95 -10.46
N PRO A 60 27.56 28.08 -11.28
CA PRO A 60 28.25 26.99 -11.96
C PRO A 60 29.32 27.46 -12.94
N ARG A 61 29.10 28.62 -13.58
CA ARG A 61 30.08 29.22 -14.49
C ARG A 61 31.28 29.80 -13.74
N ALA A 62 31.06 30.48 -12.62
CA ALA A 62 32.12 30.95 -11.74
C ALA A 62 32.90 29.76 -11.16
N TRP A 63 32.21 28.71 -10.72
CA TRP A 63 32.84 27.48 -10.22
C TRP A 63 33.78 26.83 -11.24
N ALA A 64 33.38 26.79 -12.51
CA ALA A 64 34.16 26.19 -13.58
C ALA A 64 35.45 26.97 -13.91
N GLN A 65 35.55 28.24 -13.49
CA GLN A 65 36.77 29.09 -13.67
C GLN A 65 37.78 28.95 -12.53
N LEU A 66 37.34 28.35 -11.40
CA LEU A 66 38.21 28.16 -10.24
C LEU A 66 39.17 26.99 -10.46
N ARG A 67 40.40 27.11 -9.93
CA ARG A 67 41.34 25.98 -9.89
C ARG A 67 40.86 24.91 -8.92
N THR A 68 41.29 23.69 -9.10
CA THR A 68 40.90 22.54 -8.27
C THR A 68 41.13 22.77 -6.78
N GLU A 69 42.28 23.41 -6.41
CA GLU A 69 42.61 23.74 -5.03
C GLU A 69 41.64 24.76 -4.42
N GLU A 70 41.18 25.73 -5.22
CA GLU A 70 40.21 26.76 -4.81
C GLU A 70 38.81 26.13 -4.66
N GLN A 71 38.45 25.23 -5.56
CA GLN A 71 37.20 24.48 -5.47
C GLN A 71 37.15 23.64 -4.19
N GLU A 72 38.21 22.89 -3.89
CA GLU A 72 38.31 22.09 -2.66
C GLU A 72 38.27 22.95 -1.39
N ALA A 73 38.93 24.10 -1.40
CA ALA A 73 38.92 25.03 -0.28
C ALA A 73 37.53 25.61 0.00
N LEU A 74 36.69 25.78 -1.03
CA LEU A 74 35.32 26.30 -0.91
C LEU A 74 34.29 25.26 -0.42
N VAL A 75 34.57 23.98 -0.53
CA VAL A 75 33.60 22.94 -0.14
C VAL A 75 33.23 23.03 1.36
N LYS A 76 34.19 23.22 2.25
CA LYS A 76 33.96 23.36 3.69
C LYS A 76 33.08 24.56 4.06
N PRO A 77 33.38 25.79 3.57
CA PRO A 77 32.51 26.96 3.74
C PRO A 77 31.09 26.73 3.20
N LEU A 78 30.94 26.09 2.03
CA LEU A 78 29.65 25.78 1.45
C LEU A 78 28.83 24.84 2.34
N ILE A 79 29.44 23.76 2.86
CA ILE A 79 28.79 22.85 3.81
C ILE A 79 28.36 23.61 5.07
N SER A 80 29.23 24.44 5.62
CA SER A 80 28.92 25.27 6.78
C SER A 80 27.77 26.24 6.52
N LEU A 81 27.69 26.83 5.33
CA LEU A 81 26.61 27.72 4.93
C LEU A 81 25.29 26.97 4.83
N LEU A 82 25.28 25.82 4.14
CA LEU A 82 24.09 24.99 3.95
C LEU A 82 23.55 24.39 5.26
N SER A 83 24.40 24.19 6.26
CA SER A 83 24.05 23.61 7.56
C SER A 83 23.56 24.64 8.59
N LYS A 84 23.36 25.91 8.21
CA LYS A 84 22.95 26.97 9.16
C LYS A 84 21.47 26.85 9.51
N GLU A 85 21.14 26.97 10.79
CA GLU A 85 19.78 26.83 11.35
C GLU A 85 18.79 27.87 10.78
N TRP A 86 19.24 29.06 10.40
CA TRP A 86 18.34 30.10 9.87
C TRP A 86 17.58 29.65 8.60
N HIS A 87 18.11 28.68 7.84
CA HIS A 87 17.45 28.15 6.66
C HIS A 87 16.11 27.47 7.00
N VAL A 88 15.96 26.91 8.21
CA VAL A 88 14.72 26.24 8.64
C VAL A 88 13.51 27.18 8.58
N ARG A 89 13.72 28.50 8.78
CA ARG A 89 12.64 29.49 8.69
C ARG A 89 12.00 29.59 7.32
N GLN A 90 12.69 29.15 6.28
CA GLN A 90 12.20 29.16 4.89
C GLN A 90 11.91 27.75 4.35
N ALA A 91 11.90 26.73 5.19
CA ALA A 91 11.66 25.34 4.76
C ALA A 91 10.31 25.15 4.06
N SER A 92 9.28 25.91 4.46
CA SER A 92 7.96 25.91 3.83
C SER A 92 7.84 26.71 2.54
N ALA A 93 8.86 27.54 2.21
CA ALA A 93 8.85 28.34 0.97
C ALA A 93 9.27 27.50 -0.23
N SER A 94 8.65 27.73 -1.39
CA SER A 94 9.02 27.07 -2.65
C SER A 94 8.98 28.09 -3.80
N PRO A 95 10.10 28.34 -4.49
CA PRO A 95 11.45 27.85 -4.21
C PRO A 95 12.08 28.51 -2.96
N ASN A 96 12.89 27.76 -2.22
CA ASN A 96 13.70 28.30 -1.12
C ASN A 96 15.16 28.43 -1.51
N VAL A 97 15.93 29.20 -0.70
CA VAL A 97 17.33 29.46 -1.00
C VAL A 97 18.18 28.17 -1.04
N VAL A 98 17.86 27.18 -0.20
CA VAL A 98 18.58 25.90 -0.19
C VAL A 98 18.37 25.14 -1.50
N GLN A 99 17.15 25.15 -2.05
CA GLN A 99 16.89 24.58 -3.38
C GLN A 99 17.70 25.27 -4.46
N GLY A 100 17.79 26.61 -4.43
CA GLY A 100 18.63 27.38 -5.35
C GLY A 100 20.12 27.01 -5.25
N TRP A 101 20.63 26.84 -4.05
CA TRP A 101 21.99 26.36 -3.83
C TRP A 101 22.23 24.97 -4.38
N LEU A 102 21.37 24.01 -4.04
CA LEU A 102 21.51 22.62 -4.51
C LEU A 102 21.40 22.53 -6.04
N GLN A 103 20.51 23.31 -6.64
CA GLN A 103 20.36 23.35 -8.10
C GLN A 103 21.62 23.90 -8.78
N ALA A 104 22.21 24.95 -8.23
CA ALA A 104 23.46 25.49 -8.73
C ALA A 104 24.62 24.49 -8.56
N LEU A 105 24.72 23.83 -7.40
CA LEU A 105 25.75 22.83 -7.11
C LEU A 105 25.62 21.58 -8.02
N LEU A 106 24.40 21.15 -8.32
CA LEU A 106 24.14 20.04 -9.26
C LEU A 106 24.63 20.37 -10.68
N ALA A 107 24.55 21.64 -11.08
CA ALA A 107 25.00 22.09 -12.39
C ALA A 107 26.54 22.32 -12.47
N CYS A 108 27.26 22.29 -11.36
CA CYS A 108 28.73 22.49 -11.32
C CYS A 108 29.48 21.32 -11.99
N LYS A 109 30.57 21.65 -12.65
CA LYS A 109 31.54 20.71 -13.25
C LYS A 109 32.96 21.10 -12.87
N PRO A 110 33.68 20.26 -12.07
CA PRO A 110 33.20 19.06 -11.39
C PRO A 110 32.20 19.38 -10.27
N MET A 111 31.31 18.41 -9.96
CA MET A 111 30.36 18.59 -8.86
C MET A 111 31.08 18.53 -7.51
N PRO A 112 30.85 19.49 -6.60
CA PRO A 112 31.48 19.48 -5.28
C PRO A 112 31.01 18.28 -4.43
N LYS A 113 31.94 17.64 -3.71
CA LYS A 113 31.68 16.51 -2.83
C LYS A 113 31.07 16.99 -1.51
N ILE A 114 29.74 17.02 -1.42
CA ILE A 114 29.00 17.33 -0.19
C ILE A 114 28.70 16.02 0.55
N PRO A 115 28.86 15.92 1.88
CA PRO A 115 28.60 14.70 2.63
C PRO A 115 27.19 14.15 2.41
N ALA A 116 27.06 12.83 2.27
CA ALA A 116 25.78 12.16 1.99
C ALA A 116 24.70 12.48 3.04
N ALA A 117 25.07 12.52 4.33
CA ALA A 117 24.17 12.87 5.42
C ALA A 117 23.61 14.29 5.30
N VAL A 118 24.45 15.26 4.82
CA VAL A 118 23.99 16.63 4.60
C VAL A 118 23.01 16.69 3.44
N LEU A 119 23.32 16.04 2.31
CA LEU A 119 22.39 15.97 1.16
C LEU A 119 21.07 15.29 1.53
N GLN A 120 21.12 14.23 2.31
CA GLN A 120 19.92 13.55 2.83
C GLN A 120 19.08 14.49 3.70
N TYR A 121 19.69 15.20 4.63
CA TYR A 121 19.02 16.16 5.49
C TYR A 121 18.39 17.31 4.69
N LEU A 122 19.18 17.93 3.79
CA LEU A 122 18.71 19.04 2.98
C LEU A 122 17.57 18.62 2.03
N GLY A 123 17.69 17.45 1.41
CA GLY A 123 16.65 16.89 0.53
C GLY A 123 15.32 16.74 1.24
N LYS A 124 15.34 16.18 2.44
CA LYS A 124 14.14 15.93 3.24
C LYS A 124 13.55 17.20 3.86
N THR A 125 14.40 18.03 4.50
CA THR A 125 13.93 19.19 5.30
C THR A 125 13.44 20.33 4.42
N PHE A 126 14.07 20.55 3.27
CA PHE A 126 13.78 21.69 2.39
C PHE A 126 13.02 21.31 1.11
N ASN A 127 12.39 20.16 1.08
CA ASN A 127 11.67 19.63 -0.09
C ASN A 127 12.52 19.68 -1.39
N ALA A 128 13.80 19.33 -1.25
CA ALA A 128 14.78 19.36 -2.35
C ALA A 128 15.12 17.94 -2.86
N TRP A 129 14.16 17.01 -2.80
CA TRP A 129 14.33 15.60 -3.18
C TRP A 129 14.89 15.42 -4.58
N HIS A 130 14.31 16.14 -5.55
CA HIS A 130 14.67 16.10 -6.97
C HIS A 130 16.06 16.67 -7.27
N LEU A 131 16.70 17.35 -6.30
CA LEU A 131 18.07 17.88 -6.39
C LEU A 131 19.04 16.99 -5.62
N ALA A 132 18.68 16.57 -4.42
CA ALA A 132 19.54 15.76 -3.56
C ALA A 132 19.75 14.34 -4.11
N ILE A 133 18.70 13.70 -4.65
CA ILE A 133 18.78 12.33 -5.19
C ILE A 133 19.76 12.23 -6.36
N PRO A 134 19.69 13.06 -7.43
CA PRO A 134 20.67 13.01 -8.52
C PRO A 134 22.11 13.29 -8.08
N MET A 135 22.31 14.19 -7.08
CA MET A 135 23.64 14.43 -6.52
C MET A 135 24.19 13.19 -5.81
N LEU A 136 23.36 12.52 -5.00
CA LEU A 136 23.73 11.27 -4.34
C LEU A 136 24.00 10.14 -5.34
N GLU A 137 23.18 10.00 -6.38
CA GLU A 137 23.39 9.02 -7.47
C GLU A 137 24.72 9.26 -8.20
N HIS A 138 25.02 10.52 -8.52
CA HIS A 138 26.28 10.89 -9.15
C HIS A 138 27.48 10.50 -8.26
N HIS A 139 27.43 10.82 -6.97
CA HIS A 139 28.50 10.46 -6.04
C HIS A 139 28.58 8.94 -5.79
N ALA A 140 27.46 8.21 -5.75
CA ALA A 140 27.46 6.76 -5.63
C ALA A 140 28.12 6.06 -6.85
N LEU A 141 28.00 6.66 -8.05
CA LEU A 141 28.68 6.17 -9.25
C LEU A 141 30.18 6.48 -9.22
N LEU A 142 30.57 7.65 -8.74
CA LEU A 142 31.99 8.06 -8.65
C LEU A 142 32.75 7.35 -7.52
N TYR A 143 32.05 7.07 -6.41
CA TYR A 143 32.64 6.50 -5.19
C TYR A 143 31.92 5.20 -4.77
N PRO A 144 31.98 4.14 -5.57
CA PRO A 144 31.19 2.91 -5.33
C PRO A 144 31.56 2.19 -4.04
N ASN A 145 32.78 2.42 -3.53
CA ASN A 145 33.29 1.80 -2.29
C ASN A 145 32.85 2.55 -1.01
N GLU A 146 32.22 3.72 -1.13
CA GLU A 146 31.74 4.48 0.02
C GLU A 146 30.25 4.17 0.29
N PRO A 147 29.90 3.37 1.31
CA PRO A 147 28.52 2.90 1.55
C PRO A 147 27.56 4.01 1.91
N GLN A 148 28.04 5.13 2.46
CA GLN A 148 27.24 6.27 2.91
C GLN A 148 26.33 6.87 1.83
N TRP A 149 26.74 6.84 0.56
CA TRP A 149 25.94 7.33 -0.57
C TRP A 149 24.73 6.45 -0.82
N TYR A 150 24.93 5.14 -0.78
CA TYR A 150 23.86 4.16 -0.93
C TYR A 150 22.89 4.16 0.26
N ASP A 151 23.40 4.36 1.49
CA ASP A 151 22.58 4.45 2.69
C ASP A 151 21.65 5.68 2.64
N ALA A 152 22.19 6.84 2.25
CA ALA A 152 21.42 8.06 2.09
C ALA A 152 20.36 7.94 0.97
N LEU A 153 20.73 7.36 -0.19
CA LEU A 153 19.80 7.09 -1.28
C LEU A 153 18.69 6.13 -0.85
N SER A 154 19.04 5.04 -0.19
CA SER A 154 18.09 4.06 0.33
C SER A 154 17.09 4.71 1.27
N ALA A 155 17.56 5.57 2.19
CA ALA A 155 16.69 6.28 3.13
C ALA A 155 15.74 7.27 2.43
N LEU A 156 16.22 8.03 1.43
CA LEU A 156 15.37 8.95 0.67
C LEU A 156 14.34 8.21 -0.19
N ARG A 157 14.73 7.15 -0.90
CA ARG A 157 13.84 6.32 -1.72
C ARG A 157 12.76 5.64 -0.87
N THR A 158 13.13 5.17 0.32
CA THR A 158 12.16 4.60 1.28
C THR A 158 11.16 5.66 1.76
N ALA A 159 11.63 6.87 2.09
CA ALA A 159 10.77 7.97 2.52
C ALA A 159 9.78 8.43 1.43
N LEU A 160 10.17 8.33 0.16
CA LEU A 160 9.30 8.64 -0.98
C LEU A 160 8.38 7.47 -1.39
N GLY A 161 8.50 6.29 -0.76
CA GLY A 161 7.74 5.11 -1.15
C GLY A 161 8.16 4.51 -2.51
N GLU A 162 9.31 4.91 -3.05
CA GLU A 162 9.82 4.45 -4.34
C GLU A 162 10.46 3.06 -4.24
N ARG A 163 9.62 2.06 -4.16
CA ARG A 163 9.99 0.68 -3.90
C ARG A 163 10.86 0.05 -4.97
N ASP A 164 10.52 0.29 -6.24
CA ASP A 164 11.28 -0.26 -7.37
C ASP A 164 12.70 0.30 -7.41
N SER A 165 12.83 1.60 -7.17
CA SER A 165 14.12 2.27 -7.06
C SER A 165 14.94 1.75 -5.88
N PHE A 166 14.30 1.50 -4.74
CA PHE A 166 14.93 0.89 -3.56
C PHE A 166 15.43 -0.52 -3.86
N CYS A 167 14.60 -1.39 -4.43
CA CYS A 167 14.98 -2.76 -4.77
C CYS A 167 16.09 -2.79 -5.83
N SER A 168 16.02 -1.92 -6.84
CA SER A 168 17.08 -1.78 -7.86
C SER A 168 18.42 -1.35 -7.26
N LEU A 169 18.40 -0.38 -6.34
CA LEU A 169 19.58 0.09 -5.63
C LEU A 169 20.24 -1.06 -4.83
N TRP A 170 19.42 -1.79 -4.07
CA TRP A 170 19.91 -2.91 -3.26
C TRP A 170 20.33 -4.13 -4.08
N SER A 171 19.69 -4.40 -5.23
CA SER A 171 20.11 -5.46 -6.15
C SER A 171 21.52 -5.24 -6.69
N ARG A 172 21.95 -3.98 -6.85
CA ARG A 172 23.33 -3.64 -7.25
C ARG A 172 24.32 -3.72 -6.09
N ARG A 173 23.86 -3.39 -4.88
CA ARG A 173 24.68 -3.34 -3.67
C ARG A 173 24.85 -4.68 -2.99
N ALA A 174 23.84 -5.57 -3.09
CA ALA A 174 23.82 -6.86 -2.41
C ALA A 174 25.02 -7.72 -2.78
N THR A 175 25.72 -8.21 -1.77
CA THR A 175 26.88 -9.11 -1.94
C THR A 175 26.44 -10.53 -2.25
N HIS A 176 25.28 -10.94 -1.71
CA HIS A 176 24.77 -12.31 -1.85
C HIS A 176 23.67 -12.43 -2.92
N PRO A 177 23.69 -13.49 -3.74
CA PRO A 177 22.64 -13.73 -4.74
C PRO A 177 21.28 -14.01 -4.11
N GLU A 178 21.23 -14.60 -2.92
CA GLU A 178 20.02 -14.87 -2.16
C GLU A 178 19.29 -13.57 -1.77
N THR A 179 20.04 -12.52 -1.40
CA THR A 179 19.47 -11.20 -1.14
C THR A 179 18.81 -10.61 -2.39
N ARG A 180 19.44 -10.79 -3.56
CA ARG A 180 18.86 -10.33 -4.85
C ARG A 180 17.59 -11.11 -5.19
N LEU A 181 17.58 -12.43 -4.92
CA LEU A 181 16.38 -13.26 -5.11
C LEU A 181 15.25 -12.79 -4.19
N ALA A 182 15.52 -12.57 -2.90
CA ALA A 182 14.53 -12.11 -1.93
C ALA A 182 13.94 -10.74 -2.34
N LEU A 183 14.78 -9.81 -2.78
CA LEU A 183 14.33 -8.50 -3.31
C LEU A 183 13.48 -8.63 -4.58
N ALA A 184 13.84 -9.54 -5.49
CA ALA A 184 13.07 -9.80 -6.70
C ALA A 184 11.70 -10.39 -6.38
N LEU A 185 11.62 -11.35 -5.46
CA LEU A 185 10.37 -11.93 -4.96
C LEU A 185 9.48 -10.86 -4.32
N GLU A 186 10.08 -9.96 -3.55
CA GLU A 186 9.40 -8.82 -2.95
C GLU A 186 8.84 -7.86 -4.00
N GLN A 187 9.61 -7.52 -5.01
CA GLN A 187 9.19 -6.69 -6.14
C GLN A 187 8.02 -7.32 -6.91
N TYR A 188 8.07 -8.64 -7.07
CA TYR A 188 7.01 -9.40 -7.74
C TYR A 188 5.74 -9.54 -6.87
N GLY A 189 5.81 -9.20 -5.58
CA GLY A 189 4.69 -9.33 -4.64
C GLY A 189 4.53 -10.73 -4.05
N ALA A 190 5.47 -11.63 -4.26
CA ALA A 190 5.50 -12.98 -3.69
C ALA A 190 5.97 -12.93 -2.22
N TRP A 191 5.16 -12.33 -1.35
CA TRP A 191 5.54 -11.98 0.02
C TRP A 191 5.92 -13.16 0.89
N THR A 192 5.20 -14.30 0.78
CA THR A 192 5.49 -15.51 1.55
C THR A 192 6.87 -16.06 1.15
N ALA A 193 7.15 -16.16 -0.15
CA ALA A 193 8.43 -16.63 -0.65
C ALA A 193 9.58 -15.65 -0.33
N ALA A 194 9.32 -14.34 -0.39
CA ALA A 194 10.29 -13.31 -0.03
C ALA A 194 10.64 -13.39 1.46
N GLN A 195 9.63 -13.53 2.34
CA GLN A 195 9.81 -13.69 3.78
C GLN A 195 10.69 -14.92 4.07
N GLN A 196 10.34 -16.06 3.46
CA GLN A 196 11.12 -17.31 3.65
C GLN A 196 12.57 -17.13 3.20
N ALA A 197 12.81 -16.50 2.05
CA ALA A 197 14.17 -16.25 1.56
C ALA A 197 14.99 -15.39 2.52
N TYR A 198 14.41 -14.33 3.11
CA TYR A 198 15.10 -13.53 4.12
C TYR A 198 15.36 -14.29 5.41
N VAL A 199 14.39 -15.08 5.88
CA VAL A 199 14.55 -15.95 7.08
C VAL A 199 15.64 -16.98 6.85
N ASP A 200 15.68 -17.62 5.70
CA ASP A 200 16.71 -18.60 5.34
C ASP A 200 18.12 -17.96 5.34
N CYS A 201 18.26 -16.75 4.79
CA CYS A 201 19.52 -16.00 4.84
C CYS A 201 19.95 -15.74 6.29
N MET A 202 19.04 -15.27 7.14
CA MET A 202 19.33 -14.98 8.55
C MET A 202 19.70 -16.26 9.33
N THR A 203 18.98 -17.36 9.11
CA THR A 203 19.20 -18.65 9.78
C THR A 203 20.56 -19.24 9.40
N ARG A 204 20.90 -19.22 8.11
CA ARG A 204 22.19 -19.69 7.61
C ARG A 204 23.35 -18.83 8.11
N TRP A 205 23.16 -17.50 8.20
CA TRP A 205 24.14 -16.60 8.80
C TRP A 205 24.35 -16.89 10.27
N GLN A 206 23.28 -17.09 11.06
CA GLN A 206 23.35 -17.47 12.48
C GLN A 206 24.01 -18.83 12.69
N ALA A 207 23.82 -19.77 11.76
CA ALA A 207 24.49 -21.08 11.78
C ALA A 207 26.00 -21.00 11.47
N GLY A 208 26.52 -19.80 11.12
CA GLY A 208 27.93 -19.59 10.85
C GLY A 208 28.40 -20.13 9.50
N GLU A 209 27.52 -20.18 8.50
CA GLU A 209 27.88 -20.60 7.15
C GLU A 209 28.97 -19.70 6.58
N THR A 210 30.09 -20.31 6.15
CA THR A 210 31.31 -19.60 5.76
C THR A 210 31.11 -18.54 4.66
N VAL A 211 30.16 -18.78 3.76
CA VAL A 211 29.82 -17.83 2.68
C VAL A 211 29.17 -16.55 3.21
N LEU A 212 28.42 -16.64 4.32
CA LEU A 212 27.63 -15.53 4.86
C LEU A 212 28.30 -14.81 6.05
N VAL A 213 29.39 -15.34 6.60
CA VAL A 213 30.09 -14.79 7.80
C VAL A 213 30.53 -13.32 7.57
N ASN A 214 30.96 -12.98 6.37
CA ASN A 214 31.45 -11.63 6.03
C ASN A 214 30.36 -10.70 5.45
N THR A 215 29.08 -10.99 5.70
CA THR A 215 27.99 -10.15 5.21
C THR A 215 28.05 -8.73 5.81
N PRO A 216 27.99 -7.67 5.01
CA PRO A 216 27.96 -6.30 5.50
C PRO A 216 26.78 -6.06 6.45
N ARG A 217 27.01 -5.31 7.53
CA ARG A 217 25.96 -5.00 8.52
C ARG A 217 24.69 -4.40 7.89
N ALA A 218 24.85 -3.58 6.87
CA ALA A 218 23.71 -2.98 6.16
C ALA A 218 22.84 -4.03 5.43
N GLU A 219 23.45 -5.11 4.92
CA GLU A 219 22.72 -6.21 4.27
C GLU A 219 22.01 -7.10 5.31
N LEU A 220 22.61 -7.32 6.48
CA LEU A 220 21.94 -8.00 7.62
C LEU A 220 20.70 -7.20 8.07
N GLN A 221 20.83 -5.89 8.21
CA GLN A 221 19.70 -5.01 8.53
C GLN A 221 18.63 -5.03 7.45
N LEU A 222 19.02 -5.15 6.17
CA LEU A 222 18.05 -5.30 5.08
C LEU A 222 17.25 -6.60 5.22
N TRP A 223 17.87 -7.72 5.56
CA TRP A 223 17.17 -9.00 5.78
C TRP A 223 16.16 -8.90 6.92
N GLU A 224 16.60 -8.39 8.07
CA GLU A 224 15.72 -8.15 9.22
C GLU A 224 14.52 -7.25 8.85
N TYR A 225 14.80 -6.15 8.18
CA TYR A 225 13.77 -5.22 7.70
C TYR A 225 12.86 -5.87 6.64
N GLY A 226 13.42 -6.73 5.78
CA GLY A 226 12.68 -7.50 4.78
C GLY A 226 11.70 -8.48 5.41
N VAL A 227 12.11 -9.21 6.47
CA VAL A 227 11.20 -10.08 7.24
C VAL A 227 10.07 -9.29 7.86
N LEU A 228 10.37 -8.18 8.55
CA LEU A 228 9.35 -7.33 9.19
C LEU A 228 8.36 -6.76 8.18
N ARG A 229 8.86 -6.26 7.05
CA ARG A 229 8.03 -5.71 5.98
C ARG A 229 7.13 -6.77 5.36
N SER A 230 7.66 -7.95 5.08
CA SER A 230 6.88 -9.09 4.56
C SER A 230 5.82 -9.54 5.56
N ALA A 231 6.14 -9.64 6.85
CA ALA A 231 5.19 -9.99 7.89
C ALA A 231 4.04 -8.98 8.02
N LYS A 232 4.33 -7.68 7.89
CA LYS A 232 3.30 -6.63 7.83
C LYS A 232 2.37 -6.80 6.62
N LYS A 233 2.94 -7.10 5.45
CA LYS A 233 2.17 -7.35 4.20
C LYS A 233 1.32 -8.62 4.28
N LEU A 234 1.79 -9.64 4.99
CA LEU A 234 1.08 -10.89 5.25
C LEU A 234 0.09 -10.81 6.42
N ASN A 235 -0.01 -9.66 7.07
CA ASN A 235 -0.92 -9.43 8.21
C ASN A 235 -0.62 -10.34 9.43
N GLN A 236 0.65 -10.64 9.71
CA GLN A 236 1.11 -11.52 10.78
C GLN A 236 1.37 -10.72 12.07
N TRP A 237 0.35 -10.06 12.61
CA TRP A 237 0.50 -9.12 13.72
C TRP A 237 0.85 -9.77 15.06
N GLU A 238 0.42 -11.00 15.30
CA GLU A 238 0.76 -11.78 16.49
C GLU A 238 2.27 -12.09 16.52
N LEU A 239 2.83 -12.54 15.38
CA LEU A 239 4.26 -12.79 15.23
C LEU A 239 5.08 -11.51 15.39
N LEU A 240 4.63 -10.41 14.79
CA LEU A 240 5.28 -9.09 14.93
C LEU A 240 5.23 -8.58 16.36
N SER A 241 4.16 -8.84 17.12
CA SER A 241 4.03 -8.46 18.52
C SER A 241 5.05 -9.19 19.41
N GLU A 242 5.20 -10.50 19.20
CA GLU A 242 6.22 -11.29 19.93
C GLU A 242 7.64 -10.82 19.60
N PHE A 243 7.93 -10.59 18.32
CA PHE A 243 9.22 -10.03 17.89
C PHE A 243 9.48 -8.65 18.52
N ALA A 244 8.47 -7.75 18.51
CA ALA A 244 8.60 -6.40 19.07
C ALA A 244 8.85 -6.41 20.59
N LYS A 245 8.26 -7.38 21.31
CA LYS A 245 8.53 -7.59 22.75
C LYS A 245 9.96 -8.05 23.01
N GLN A 246 10.45 -9.01 22.21
CA GLN A 246 11.81 -9.55 22.34
C GLN A 246 12.87 -8.50 22.00
N THR A 247 12.66 -7.72 20.96
CA THR A 247 13.61 -6.69 20.47
C THR A 247 13.43 -5.33 21.13
N GLN A 248 12.46 -5.19 22.05
CA GLN A 248 12.13 -3.94 22.77
C GLN A 248 11.88 -2.75 21.80
N GLN A 249 11.13 -2.98 20.73
CA GLN A 249 10.75 -1.95 19.77
C GLN A 249 9.36 -1.37 20.11
N PRO A 250 9.27 -0.25 20.86
CA PRO A 250 7.99 0.25 21.37
C PRO A 250 7.04 0.71 20.26
N GLN A 251 7.56 1.32 19.19
CA GLN A 251 6.73 1.79 18.08
C GLN A 251 6.05 0.64 17.34
N LEU A 252 6.81 -0.43 17.04
CA LEU A 252 6.24 -1.63 16.42
C LEU A 252 5.24 -2.31 17.35
N LEU A 253 5.52 -2.36 18.65
CA LEU A 253 4.61 -2.94 19.64
C LEU A 253 3.30 -2.15 19.74
N MET A 254 3.34 -0.81 19.68
CA MET A 254 2.14 0.04 19.62
C MET A 254 1.31 -0.24 18.37
N GLU A 255 1.97 -0.35 17.20
CA GLU A 255 1.31 -0.69 15.95
C GLU A 255 0.64 -2.08 16.03
N CYS A 256 1.29 -3.06 16.61
CA CYS A 256 0.71 -4.39 16.81
C CYS A 256 -0.44 -4.38 17.81
N SER A 257 -0.33 -3.61 18.90
CA SER A 257 -1.30 -3.60 20.00
C SER A 257 -2.69 -3.17 19.53
N TRP A 258 -2.79 -2.12 18.73
CA TRP A 258 -4.10 -1.71 18.23
C TRP A 258 -4.66 -2.69 17.16
N LYS A 259 -3.80 -3.32 16.35
CA LYS A 259 -4.20 -4.32 15.35
C LYS A 259 -4.71 -5.62 15.97
N THR A 260 -4.20 -5.96 17.15
CA THR A 260 -4.64 -7.13 17.94
C THR A 260 -5.68 -6.77 19.01
N SER A 261 -6.15 -5.52 19.02
CA SER A 261 -7.10 -4.99 20.03
C SER A 261 -6.62 -5.09 21.48
N ALA A 262 -5.29 -5.07 21.69
CA ALA A 262 -4.68 -5.09 23.02
C ALA A 262 -4.61 -3.66 23.61
N TRP A 263 -5.77 -3.09 23.93
CA TRP A 263 -5.92 -1.69 24.32
C TRP A 263 -5.20 -1.32 25.61
N ASP A 264 -5.19 -2.21 26.60
CA ASP A 264 -4.50 -1.97 27.87
C ASP A 264 -2.98 -1.88 27.68
N LEU A 265 -2.42 -2.78 26.86
CA LEU A 265 -1.00 -2.72 26.50
C LEU A 265 -0.67 -1.42 25.76
N LEU A 266 -1.52 -0.97 24.84
CA LEU A 266 -1.34 0.28 24.12
C LEU A 266 -1.29 1.49 25.07
N LYS A 267 -2.16 1.53 26.07
CA LYS A 267 -2.18 2.57 27.11
C LYS A 267 -0.91 2.58 27.94
N ASP A 268 -0.49 1.40 28.42
CA ASP A 268 0.73 1.26 29.19
C ASP A 268 1.96 1.77 28.43
N LEU A 269 2.00 1.50 27.11
CA LEU A 269 3.07 1.99 26.25
C LEU A 269 3.06 3.52 26.11
N PHE A 270 1.87 4.15 26.03
CA PHE A 270 1.76 5.61 26.00
C PHE A 270 2.25 6.28 27.29
N TYR A 271 2.04 5.65 28.45
CA TYR A 271 2.54 6.15 29.73
C TYR A 271 4.04 5.91 29.90
N LYS A 272 4.55 4.80 29.38
CA LYS A 272 5.94 4.38 29.61
C LYS A 272 6.95 5.15 28.74
N TYR A 273 6.57 5.54 27.53
CA TYR A 273 7.50 6.12 26.55
C TYR A 273 7.13 7.56 26.21
N SER A 274 8.17 8.42 26.08
CA SER A 274 8.02 9.73 25.47
C SER A 274 7.85 9.56 23.96
N LEU A 275 6.72 9.99 23.43
CA LEU A 275 6.35 9.75 22.04
C LEU A 275 6.61 10.99 21.18
N PRO A 276 7.12 10.80 19.95
CA PRO A 276 7.26 11.90 19.01
C PRO A 276 5.89 12.39 18.53
N ASP A 277 5.80 13.69 18.25
CA ASP A 277 4.61 14.30 17.66
C ASP A 277 4.59 14.04 16.14
N VAL A 278 4.12 12.85 15.76
CA VAL A 278 3.95 12.42 14.37
C VAL A 278 2.51 11.97 14.11
N PRO A 279 2.00 12.09 12.87
CA PRO A 279 0.60 11.78 12.56
C PRO A 279 0.16 10.38 13.00
N GLY A 280 0.99 9.37 12.78
CA GLY A 280 0.71 7.98 13.15
C GLY A 280 0.51 7.78 14.66
N ILE A 281 1.30 8.44 15.50
CA ILE A 281 1.14 8.36 16.96
C ILE A 281 -0.14 9.08 17.39
N LYS A 282 -0.46 10.26 16.84
CA LYS A 282 -1.72 10.96 17.12
C LYS A 282 -2.93 10.12 16.74
N MET A 283 -2.85 9.40 15.62
CA MET A 283 -3.89 8.47 15.20
C MET A 283 -4.10 7.34 16.24
N LEU A 284 -3.02 6.70 16.72
CA LEU A 284 -3.11 5.67 17.76
C LEU A 284 -3.70 6.22 19.07
N GLN A 285 -3.33 7.45 19.46
CA GLN A 285 -3.90 8.14 20.61
C GLN A 285 -5.40 8.44 20.41
N THR A 286 -5.81 8.80 19.19
CA THR A 286 -7.23 9.00 18.84
C THR A 286 -8.02 7.71 18.96
N TYR A 287 -7.50 6.59 18.44
CA TYR A 287 -8.12 5.27 18.61
C TYR A 287 -8.34 4.92 20.08
N ALA A 288 -7.33 5.11 20.93
CA ALA A 288 -7.42 4.82 22.34
C ALA A 288 -8.44 5.74 23.05
N ALA A 289 -8.47 7.03 22.72
CA ALA A 289 -9.42 7.98 23.29
C ALA A 289 -10.87 7.66 22.92
N ILE A 290 -11.14 7.25 21.67
CA ILE A 290 -12.48 6.81 21.25
C ILE A 290 -12.86 5.51 21.97
N HIS A 291 -11.95 4.56 22.09
CA HIS A 291 -12.19 3.31 22.83
C HIS A 291 -12.55 3.57 24.29
N GLU A 292 -11.95 4.58 24.92
CA GLU A 292 -12.27 5.01 26.29
C GLU A 292 -13.54 5.87 26.41
N GLY A 293 -14.14 6.27 25.30
CA GLY A 293 -15.29 7.17 25.28
C GLY A 293 -14.96 8.63 25.57
N LYS A 294 -13.67 9.03 25.53
CA LYS A 294 -13.19 10.40 25.72
C LYS A 294 -13.27 11.20 24.42
N LEU A 295 -14.49 11.52 23.98
CA LEU A 295 -14.71 12.04 22.62
C LEU A 295 -14.09 13.42 22.37
N SER A 296 -14.06 14.31 23.37
CA SER A 296 -13.41 15.63 23.24
C SER A 296 -11.88 15.53 23.11
N GLU A 297 -11.25 14.60 23.84
CA GLU A 297 -9.82 14.32 23.68
C GLU A 297 -9.53 13.69 22.33
N ALA A 298 -10.38 12.78 21.87
CA ALA A 298 -10.26 12.16 20.55
C ALA A 298 -10.30 13.19 19.42
N GLU A 299 -11.22 14.16 19.49
CA GLU A 299 -11.33 15.25 18.51
C GLU A 299 -10.06 16.13 18.49
N ALA A 300 -9.55 16.51 19.66
CA ALA A 300 -8.32 17.29 19.76
C ALA A 300 -7.13 16.54 19.16
N ARG A 301 -6.93 15.25 19.51
CA ARG A 301 -5.85 14.41 18.97
C ARG A 301 -5.98 14.19 17.47
N CYS A 302 -7.21 14.04 16.96
CA CYS A 302 -7.49 13.91 15.53
C CYS A 302 -7.08 15.18 14.77
N ASN A 303 -7.45 16.36 15.27
CA ASN A 303 -7.09 17.63 14.66
C ASN A 303 -5.57 17.86 14.68
N ASP A 304 -4.89 17.56 15.80
CA ASP A 304 -3.42 17.59 15.85
C ASP A 304 -2.81 16.65 14.79
N GLY A 305 -3.32 15.42 14.69
CA GLY A 305 -2.85 14.44 13.72
C GLY A 305 -3.00 14.91 12.27
N ILE A 306 -4.14 15.52 11.94
CA ILE A 306 -4.36 16.11 10.61
C ILE A 306 -3.37 17.24 10.33
N GLN A 307 -3.09 18.10 11.31
CA GLN A 307 -2.12 19.18 11.15
C GLN A 307 -0.70 18.64 10.88
N PHE A 308 -0.25 17.64 11.63
CA PHE A 308 1.04 17.01 11.40
C PHE A 308 1.10 16.29 10.03
N ALA A 309 0.04 15.63 9.62
CA ALA A 309 -0.04 15.00 8.30
C ALA A 309 0.01 16.04 7.16
N LEU A 310 -0.62 17.21 7.33
CA LEU A 310 -0.51 18.31 6.37
C LEU A 310 0.91 18.90 6.32
N GLN A 311 1.61 19.00 7.45
CA GLN A 311 3.01 19.44 7.47
C GLN A 311 3.90 18.44 6.72
N GLU A 312 3.71 17.13 6.94
CA GLU A 312 4.42 16.10 6.16
C GLU A 312 4.10 16.17 4.66
N TRP A 313 2.82 16.38 4.31
CA TRP A 313 2.38 16.56 2.92
C TRP A 313 3.13 17.70 2.21
N CYS A 314 3.25 18.86 2.88
CA CYS A 314 3.97 20.01 2.33
C CYS A 314 5.47 19.75 2.14
N GLY A 315 6.06 18.83 2.90
CA GLY A 315 7.46 18.42 2.79
C GLY A 315 7.76 17.42 1.66
N LEU A 316 6.72 16.88 0.99
CA LEU A 316 6.87 15.90 -0.08
C LEU A 316 6.93 16.58 -1.47
N PRO A 317 7.56 15.93 -2.47
CA PRO A 317 7.63 16.46 -3.82
C PRO A 317 6.23 16.52 -4.45
N PRO A 318 5.82 17.63 -5.09
CA PRO A 318 4.44 17.84 -5.55
C PRO A 318 3.94 16.83 -6.59
N LEU A 319 4.84 16.16 -7.31
CA LEU A 319 4.53 15.17 -8.35
C LEU A 319 4.67 13.71 -7.87
N GLY A 320 4.98 13.48 -6.59
CA GLY A 320 5.21 12.15 -6.04
C GLY A 320 3.92 11.45 -5.62
N VAL A 321 3.15 10.85 -6.53
CA VAL A 321 1.90 10.14 -6.20
C VAL A 321 2.12 9.06 -5.13
N GLN A 322 3.19 8.27 -5.24
CA GLN A 322 3.49 7.17 -4.32
C GLN A 322 3.78 7.66 -2.89
N SER A 323 4.45 8.81 -2.76
CA SER A 323 4.76 9.39 -1.46
C SER A 323 3.54 10.01 -0.76
N HIS A 324 2.54 10.48 -1.52
CA HIS A 324 1.31 11.08 -0.97
C HIS A 324 0.23 10.05 -0.61
N THR A 325 0.23 8.88 -1.26
CA THR A 325 -0.80 7.85 -1.05
C THR A 325 -0.96 7.43 0.43
N PRO A 326 0.12 7.18 1.22
CA PRO A 326 -0.04 6.84 2.63
C PRO A 326 -0.70 7.94 3.46
N LEU A 327 -0.40 9.22 3.14
CA LEU A 327 -1.02 10.35 3.82
C LEU A 327 -2.50 10.51 3.45
N LEU A 328 -2.87 10.27 2.18
CA LEU A 328 -4.28 10.25 1.76
C LEU A 328 -5.07 9.16 2.50
N GLN A 329 -4.51 7.97 2.64
CA GLN A 329 -5.11 6.89 3.42
C GLN A 329 -5.24 7.29 4.90
N MET A 330 -4.25 7.97 5.45
CA MET A 330 -4.28 8.47 6.83
C MET A 330 -5.35 9.57 7.02
N PHE A 331 -5.52 10.50 6.07
CA PHE A 331 -6.61 11.49 6.11
C PHE A 331 -7.99 10.82 6.05
N GLN A 332 -8.15 9.78 5.24
CA GLN A 332 -9.38 8.99 5.23
C GLN A 332 -9.63 8.33 6.59
N GLN A 333 -8.61 7.78 7.22
CA GLN A 333 -8.72 7.17 8.54
C GLN A 333 -9.10 8.21 9.62
N PHE A 334 -8.50 9.41 9.61
CA PHE A 334 -8.88 10.49 10.52
C PHE A 334 -10.34 10.92 10.32
N GLN A 335 -10.81 11.01 9.06
CA GLN A 335 -12.20 11.30 8.77
C GLN A 335 -13.15 10.23 9.35
N GLU A 336 -12.81 8.94 9.21
CA GLU A 336 -13.60 7.85 9.77
C GLU A 336 -13.56 7.83 11.31
N LEU A 337 -12.47 8.31 11.93
CA LEU A 337 -12.39 8.48 13.38
C LEU A 337 -13.33 9.59 13.88
N GLN A 338 -13.43 10.72 13.16
CA GLN A 338 -14.38 11.77 13.45
C GLN A 338 -15.83 11.28 13.31
N GLU A 339 -16.14 10.57 12.24
CA GLU A 339 -17.44 9.93 12.00
C GLU A 339 -17.77 8.89 13.09
N SER A 340 -16.77 8.12 13.53
CA SER A 340 -16.90 7.16 14.63
C SER A 340 -17.23 7.84 15.96
N ALA A 341 -16.57 8.96 16.26
CA ALA A 341 -16.85 9.74 17.48
C ALA A 341 -18.27 10.30 17.46
N GLN A 342 -18.73 10.82 16.31
CA GLN A 342 -20.09 11.28 16.13
C GLN A 342 -21.09 10.13 16.30
N MET A 343 -20.85 8.98 15.66
CA MET A 343 -21.69 7.79 15.79
C MET A 343 -21.82 7.32 17.25
N LEU A 344 -20.72 7.35 18.01
CA LEU A 344 -20.74 7.00 19.44
C LEU A 344 -21.57 7.99 20.26
N MET A 345 -21.52 9.28 19.94
CA MET A 345 -22.40 10.27 20.59
C MET A 345 -23.86 9.98 20.31
N GLU A 346 -24.22 9.67 19.07
CA GLU A 346 -25.59 9.33 18.68
C GLU A 346 -26.07 8.03 19.36
N LEU A 347 -25.23 7.00 19.41
CA LEU A 347 -25.52 5.74 20.10
C LEU A 347 -25.71 5.94 21.61
N ASN A 348 -24.85 6.74 22.25
CA ASN A 348 -24.97 7.06 23.68
C ASN A 348 -26.24 7.86 23.97
N ASN A 349 -26.61 8.82 23.13
CA ASN A 349 -27.86 9.56 23.23
C ASN A 349 -29.07 8.65 23.00
N ALA A 350 -29.02 7.78 22.00
CA ALA A 350 -30.05 6.78 21.72
C ALA A 350 -30.29 5.87 22.91
N GLN A 351 -29.23 5.44 23.58
CA GLN A 351 -29.33 4.61 24.80
C GLN A 351 -29.99 5.37 25.98
N ARG A 352 -29.75 6.70 26.09
CA ARG A 352 -30.38 7.54 27.15
C ARG A 352 -31.85 7.84 26.88
N VAL A 353 -32.18 8.14 25.63
CA VAL A 353 -33.53 8.55 25.19
C VAL A 353 -34.42 7.33 24.88
N GLY A 354 -33.82 6.16 24.61
CA GLY A 354 -34.52 4.96 24.19
C GLY A 354 -35.03 5.04 22.74
N SER A 355 -34.39 5.81 21.88
CA SER A 355 -34.70 5.88 20.44
C SER A 355 -33.67 5.10 19.65
N VAL A 356 -34.08 4.56 18.49
CA VAL A 356 -33.15 3.86 17.59
C VAL A 356 -32.49 4.86 16.64
N PRO A 357 -31.15 5.00 16.63
CA PRO A 357 -30.47 5.90 15.69
C PRO A 357 -30.50 5.33 14.27
N ASP A 358 -30.58 6.18 13.27
CA ASP A 358 -30.43 5.81 11.86
C ASP A 358 -28.95 5.87 11.44
N LEU A 359 -28.30 4.71 11.43
CA LEU A 359 -26.90 4.56 11.04
C LEU A 359 -26.71 4.23 9.56
N SER A 360 -27.81 4.10 8.79
CA SER A 360 -27.76 3.62 7.40
C SER A 360 -26.92 4.50 6.47
N SER A 361 -26.99 5.81 6.65
CA SER A 361 -26.23 6.77 5.83
C SER A 361 -24.71 6.61 6.04
N ILE A 362 -24.27 6.53 7.29
CA ILE A 362 -22.84 6.39 7.64
C ILE A 362 -22.29 5.03 7.20
N LEU A 363 -23.05 3.96 7.42
CA LEU A 363 -22.65 2.60 7.03
C LEU A 363 -22.55 2.44 5.50
N ASN A 364 -23.49 3.02 4.74
CA ASN A 364 -23.41 3.05 3.28
C ASN A 364 -22.19 3.86 2.80
N THR A 365 -21.90 5.00 3.41
CA THR A 365 -20.70 5.80 3.09
C THR A 365 -19.43 4.99 3.36
N TRP A 366 -19.36 4.25 4.46
CA TRP A 366 -18.22 3.38 4.75
C TRP A 366 -18.07 2.22 3.75
N ARG A 367 -19.17 1.66 3.25
CA ARG A 367 -19.13 0.65 2.19
C ARG A 367 -18.55 1.21 0.89
N GLU A 368 -18.93 2.43 0.50
CA GLU A 368 -18.44 3.09 -0.71
C GLU A 368 -16.96 3.50 -0.60
N ARG A 369 -16.48 3.79 0.61
CA ARG A 369 -15.08 4.19 0.87
C ARG A 369 -14.11 3.02 1.09
N LEU A 370 -14.49 1.80 0.76
CA LEU A 370 -13.53 0.69 0.80
C LEU A 370 -12.40 0.92 -0.21
N PRO A 371 -11.15 0.52 0.13
CA PRO A 371 -10.04 0.59 -0.79
C PRO A 371 -10.32 -0.20 -2.08
N ASN A 372 -9.63 0.14 -3.16
CA ASN A 372 -9.76 -0.59 -4.40
C ASN A 372 -9.17 -2.01 -4.28
N THR A 373 -9.66 -2.93 -5.11
CA THR A 373 -9.23 -4.34 -5.07
C THR A 373 -7.75 -4.57 -5.41
N TRP A 374 -7.07 -3.59 -6.01
CA TRP A 374 -5.63 -3.63 -6.32
C TRP A 374 -4.76 -2.96 -5.26
N GLU A 375 -5.37 -2.27 -4.27
CA GLU A 375 -4.63 -1.67 -3.17
C GLU A 375 -4.07 -2.73 -2.23
N GLU A 376 -2.96 -2.40 -1.59
CA GLU A 376 -2.24 -3.34 -0.74
C GLU A 376 -3.03 -3.73 0.52
N LEU A 377 -2.85 -4.97 0.98
CA LEU A 377 -3.57 -5.51 2.14
C LEU A 377 -3.45 -4.68 3.43
N PRO A 378 -2.30 -4.04 3.77
CA PRO A 378 -2.24 -3.19 4.96
C PRO A 378 -3.26 -2.06 4.96
N ALA A 379 -3.52 -1.39 3.82
CA ALA A 379 -4.53 -0.34 3.72
C ALA A 379 -5.95 -0.85 4.04
N TRP A 380 -6.28 -2.05 3.53
CA TRP A 380 -7.53 -2.74 3.86
C TRP A 380 -7.59 -3.12 5.34
N ASN A 381 -6.50 -3.69 5.86
CA ASN A 381 -6.46 -4.16 7.23
C ASN A 381 -6.62 -3.02 8.25
N ASP A 382 -5.98 -1.88 8.01
CA ASP A 382 -6.05 -0.72 8.90
C ASP A 382 -7.48 -0.23 9.05
N LEU A 383 -8.15 -0.05 7.93
CA LEU A 383 -9.51 0.41 7.88
C LEU A 383 -10.49 -0.59 8.53
N ILE A 384 -10.36 -1.87 8.16
CA ILE A 384 -11.29 -2.92 8.60
C ILE A 384 -11.11 -3.26 10.08
N SER A 385 -9.88 -3.26 10.60
CA SER A 385 -9.63 -3.48 12.03
C SER A 385 -10.37 -2.46 12.88
N TRP A 386 -10.34 -1.19 12.49
CA TRP A 386 -11.09 -0.14 13.17
C TRP A 386 -12.61 -0.30 13.02
N ARG A 387 -13.10 -0.51 11.81
CA ARG A 387 -14.53 -0.70 11.54
C ARG A 387 -15.09 -1.89 12.32
N ASN A 388 -14.37 -3.00 12.40
CA ASN A 388 -14.78 -4.18 13.18
C ASN A 388 -14.92 -3.85 14.68
N HIS A 389 -14.03 -3.02 15.21
CA HIS A 389 -14.15 -2.52 16.57
C HIS A 389 -15.45 -1.70 16.74
N MET A 390 -15.75 -0.78 15.83
CA MET A 390 -16.97 0.01 15.84
C MET A 390 -18.23 -0.85 15.64
N PHE A 391 -18.22 -1.84 14.73
CA PHE A 391 -19.35 -2.76 14.54
C PHE A 391 -19.65 -3.59 15.78
N SER A 392 -18.63 -4.02 16.51
CA SER A 392 -18.81 -4.70 17.81
C SER A 392 -19.47 -3.78 18.83
N HIS A 393 -19.08 -2.49 18.85
CA HIS A 393 -19.70 -1.52 19.73
C HIS A 393 -21.16 -1.24 19.36
N ILE A 394 -21.47 -1.08 18.08
CA ILE A 394 -22.83 -0.94 17.55
C ILE A 394 -23.70 -2.13 17.98
N ASN A 395 -23.21 -3.35 17.83
CA ASN A 395 -23.93 -4.56 18.25
C ASN A 395 -24.25 -4.55 19.74
N ASN A 396 -23.27 -4.18 20.58
CA ASN A 396 -23.46 -4.14 22.03
C ASN A 396 -24.53 -3.12 22.45
N VAL A 397 -24.59 -1.96 21.80
CA VAL A 397 -25.57 -0.91 22.10
C VAL A 397 -26.96 -1.29 21.56
N LEU A 398 -27.04 -1.67 20.28
CA LEU A 398 -28.31 -2.02 19.65
C LEU A 398 -28.92 -3.31 20.22
N GLY A 399 -28.08 -4.28 20.63
CA GLY A 399 -28.54 -5.47 21.35
C GLY A 399 -29.26 -5.11 22.65
N ARG A 400 -28.69 -4.23 23.45
CA ARG A 400 -29.33 -3.75 24.70
C ARG A 400 -30.62 -2.97 24.41
N LEU A 401 -30.66 -2.15 23.34
CA LEU A 401 -31.86 -1.41 22.96
C LEU A 401 -32.98 -2.36 22.46
N ALA A 402 -32.64 -3.44 21.79
CA ALA A 402 -33.60 -4.44 21.31
C ALA A 402 -34.25 -5.25 22.45
N GLU A 403 -33.62 -5.36 23.64
CA GLU A 403 -34.16 -6.02 24.82
C GLU A 403 -35.26 -5.18 25.51
N VAL A 404 -35.39 -3.89 25.19
CA VAL A 404 -36.41 -3.02 25.76
C VAL A 404 -37.76 -3.31 25.08
N PRO A 405 -38.84 -3.64 25.85
CA PRO A 405 -40.13 -4.07 25.31
C PRO A 405 -40.78 -3.09 24.32
N ARG A 406 -40.50 -1.80 24.42
CA ARG A 406 -41.00 -0.76 23.50
C ARG A 406 -40.42 -0.85 22.09
N HIS A 407 -39.29 -1.54 21.90
CA HIS A 407 -38.56 -1.66 20.62
C HIS A 407 -38.55 -3.09 20.08
N ALA A 408 -39.15 -4.06 20.78
CA ALA A 408 -39.23 -5.44 20.35
C ALA A 408 -39.97 -5.64 18.99
N GLU A 409 -40.85 -4.68 18.63
CA GLU A 409 -41.50 -4.64 17.31
C GLU A 409 -40.71 -3.87 16.24
N ALA A 410 -39.62 -3.18 16.61
CA ALA A 410 -38.82 -2.38 15.71
C ALA A 410 -37.82 -3.24 14.94
N LYS A 411 -38.11 -3.50 13.69
CA LYS A 411 -37.31 -4.14 12.63
C LYS A 411 -36.50 -5.38 13.07
N PRO A 412 -36.95 -6.58 12.68
CA PRO A 412 -36.14 -7.79 12.85
C PRO A 412 -34.78 -7.57 12.16
N GLY A 413 -33.69 -7.76 12.90
CA GLY A 413 -32.32 -7.57 12.39
C GLY A 413 -31.55 -6.37 12.97
N LEU A 414 -32.21 -5.50 13.78
CA LEU A 414 -31.53 -4.35 14.39
C LEU A 414 -30.36 -4.79 15.29
N ALA A 415 -30.56 -5.84 16.09
CA ALA A 415 -29.54 -6.37 17.00
C ALA A 415 -28.35 -7.02 16.26
N SER A 416 -28.50 -7.41 15.01
CA SER A 416 -27.44 -8.06 14.21
C SER A 416 -26.81 -7.14 13.16
N LEU A 417 -27.21 -5.86 13.09
CA LEU A 417 -26.77 -4.93 12.06
C LEU A 417 -25.24 -4.80 12.01
N GLY A 418 -24.59 -4.54 13.13
CA GLY A 418 -23.14 -4.43 13.16
C GLY A 418 -22.43 -5.75 12.81
N TYR A 419 -23.02 -6.89 13.18
CA TYR A 419 -22.46 -8.19 12.80
C TYR A 419 -22.54 -8.42 11.28
N GLN A 420 -23.66 -8.09 10.65
CA GLN A 420 -23.82 -8.20 9.20
C GLN A 420 -22.82 -7.33 8.46
N GLU A 421 -22.61 -6.08 8.90
CA GLU A 421 -21.61 -5.19 8.33
C GLU A 421 -20.18 -5.72 8.52
N MET A 422 -19.88 -6.28 9.70
CA MET A 422 -18.59 -6.91 9.99
C MET A 422 -18.34 -8.08 9.03
N VAL A 423 -19.28 -9.01 8.90
CA VAL A 423 -19.12 -10.18 8.03
C VAL A 423 -18.94 -9.77 6.58
N TRP A 424 -19.81 -8.87 6.09
CA TRP A 424 -19.72 -8.38 4.72
C TRP A 424 -18.35 -7.76 4.42
N THR A 425 -17.86 -6.91 5.32
CA THR A 425 -16.59 -6.19 5.16
C THR A 425 -15.39 -7.15 5.20
N VAL A 426 -15.39 -8.09 6.15
CA VAL A 426 -14.28 -9.04 6.32
C VAL A 426 -14.25 -10.07 5.18
N VAL A 427 -15.40 -10.55 4.71
CA VAL A 427 -15.45 -11.44 3.52
C VAL A 427 -14.95 -10.72 2.28
N ARG A 428 -15.26 -9.43 2.12
CA ARG A 428 -14.74 -8.61 1.02
C ARG A 428 -13.22 -8.49 1.09
N PHE A 429 -12.67 -8.26 2.28
CA PHE A 429 -11.22 -8.22 2.52
C PHE A 429 -10.54 -9.56 2.22
N ALA A 430 -11.11 -10.66 2.70
CA ALA A 430 -10.63 -12.01 2.40
C ALA A 430 -10.61 -12.30 0.90
N HIS A 431 -11.66 -11.88 0.17
CA HIS A 431 -11.71 -11.96 -1.28
C HIS A 431 -10.55 -11.21 -1.95
N VAL A 432 -10.23 -10.01 -1.48
CA VAL A 432 -9.11 -9.21 -1.99
C VAL A 432 -7.78 -9.91 -1.70
N ALA A 433 -7.55 -10.40 -0.48
CA ALA A 433 -6.34 -11.14 -0.13
C ALA A 433 -6.10 -12.34 -1.07
N ARG A 434 -7.16 -13.11 -1.33
CA ARG A 434 -7.09 -14.24 -2.28
C ARG A 434 -6.77 -13.78 -3.72
N ARG A 435 -7.33 -12.65 -4.17
CA ARG A 435 -7.02 -12.09 -5.50
C ARG A 435 -5.60 -11.60 -5.64
N HIS A 436 -4.97 -11.20 -4.54
CA HIS A 436 -3.55 -10.89 -4.46
C HIS A 436 -2.64 -12.13 -4.36
N ALA A 437 -3.18 -13.33 -4.62
CA ALA A 437 -2.47 -14.60 -4.50
C ALA A 437 -1.92 -14.88 -3.10
N LEU A 438 -2.65 -14.45 -2.06
CA LEU A 438 -2.34 -14.66 -0.64
C LEU A 438 -3.44 -15.51 0.03
N PRO A 439 -3.59 -16.79 -0.34
CA PRO A 439 -4.67 -17.64 0.17
C PRO A 439 -4.57 -17.90 1.68
N GLU A 440 -3.37 -17.99 2.23
CA GLU A 440 -3.15 -18.14 3.68
C GLU A 440 -3.68 -16.92 4.45
N ALA A 441 -3.39 -15.72 3.97
CA ALA A 441 -3.92 -14.50 4.56
C ALA A 441 -5.46 -14.47 4.50
N CYS A 442 -6.07 -14.93 3.39
CA CYS A 442 -7.52 -15.06 3.27
C CYS A 442 -8.11 -15.99 4.34
N ILE A 443 -7.51 -17.15 4.54
CA ILE A 443 -7.96 -18.14 5.57
C ILE A 443 -7.86 -17.52 6.97
N ASN A 444 -6.73 -16.87 7.28
CA ASN A 444 -6.50 -16.22 8.58
C ASN A 444 -7.49 -15.07 8.84
N ILE A 445 -7.81 -14.26 7.83
CA ILE A 445 -8.80 -13.19 7.93
C ILE A 445 -10.19 -13.76 8.28
N ILE A 446 -10.60 -14.84 7.62
CA ILE A 446 -11.91 -15.46 7.86
C ILE A 446 -11.94 -16.20 9.21
N ALA A 447 -10.85 -16.83 9.64
CA ALA A 447 -10.75 -17.51 10.92
C ALA A 447 -11.02 -16.57 12.10
N LYS A 448 -10.59 -15.31 12.02
CA LYS A 448 -10.88 -14.28 13.03
C LYS A 448 -12.39 -14.00 13.19
N LEU A 449 -13.19 -14.14 12.14
CA LEU A 449 -14.66 -14.04 12.24
C LEU A 449 -15.29 -15.19 13.03
N GLN A 450 -14.74 -16.40 12.95
CA GLN A 450 -15.29 -17.55 13.64
C GLN A 450 -15.21 -17.42 15.16
N SER A 451 -14.15 -16.77 15.67
CA SER A 451 -13.99 -16.50 17.11
C SER A 451 -15.02 -15.51 17.66
N VAL A 452 -15.53 -14.61 16.81
CA VAL A 452 -16.53 -13.59 17.20
C VAL A 452 -17.97 -14.14 17.10
N SER A 453 -18.23 -15.10 16.23
CA SER A 453 -19.59 -15.60 15.94
C SER A 453 -20.16 -16.56 16.97
N THR A 454 -19.37 -17.04 17.93
CA THR A 454 -19.80 -18.08 18.89
C THR A 454 -20.89 -17.63 19.89
N GLY A 455 -21.31 -16.37 19.86
CA GLY A 455 -22.35 -15.82 20.75
C GLY A 455 -23.62 -15.30 20.07
N ILE A 456 -23.73 -15.36 18.72
CA ILE A 456 -24.84 -14.74 17.99
C ILE A 456 -25.74 -15.82 17.38
N ALA A 457 -26.99 -15.91 17.87
CA ALA A 457 -27.93 -16.98 17.55
C ALA A 457 -28.53 -16.94 16.12
N ALA A 458 -28.31 -15.87 15.34
CA ALA A 458 -28.84 -15.74 13.99
C ALA A 458 -27.75 -15.32 12.99
N VAL A 459 -26.97 -16.29 12.53
CA VAL A 459 -26.05 -16.08 11.40
C VAL A 459 -26.85 -16.20 10.10
N ASP A 460 -26.81 -15.18 9.24
CA ASP A 460 -27.44 -15.27 7.91
C ASP A 460 -26.76 -16.38 7.10
N LEU A 461 -27.59 -17.24 6.48
CA LEU A 461 -27.13 -18.34 5.61
C LEU A 461 -26.29 -17.83 4.43
N ASN A 462 -26.61 -16.64 3.91
CA ASN A 462 -25.85 -16.00 2.85
C ASN A 462 -24.41 -15.65 3.30
N ASP A 463 -24.25 -15.19 4.52
CA ASP A 463 -22.95 -14.84 5.10
C ASP A 463 -22.12 -16.10 5.33
N THR A 464 -22.74 -17.16 5.84
CA THR A 464 -22.10 -18.47 6.02
C THR A 464 -21.61 -19.06 4.70
N PHE A 465 -22.45 -19.02 3.67
CA PHE A 465 -22.08 -19.46 2.33
C PHE A 465 -20.95 -18.61 1.73
N SER A 466 -20.99 -17.30 1.90
CA SER A 466 -19.96 -16.39 1.40
C SER A 466 -18.61 -16.62 2.05
N LYS A 467 -18.55 -16.87 3.35
CA LYS A 467 -17.33 -17.28 4.08
C LYS A 467 -16.77 -18.59 3.53
N MET A 468 -17.60 -19.63 3.49
CA MET A 468 -17.22 -20.96 3.00
C MET A 468 -16.69 -20.89 1.56
N ARG A 469 -17.37 -20.14 0.70
CA ARG A 469 -16.97 -19.93 -0.69
C ARG A 469 -15.55 -19.38 -0.82
N GLU A 470 -15.21 -18.34 -0.07
CA GLU A 470 -13.87 -17.75 -0.14
C GLU A 470 -12.81 -18.67 0.48
N GLN A 471 -13.12 -19.41 1.55
CA GLN A 471 -12.22 -20.42 2.11
C GLN A 471 -11.94 -21.56 1.11
N VAL A 472 -12.96 -22.12 0.50
CA VAL A 472 -12.80 -23.18 -0.51
C VAL A 472 -12.01 -22.69 -1.72
N ARG A 473 -12.27 -21.47 -2.19
CA ARG A 473 -11.49 -20.87 -3.28
C ARG A 473 -10.02 -20.60 -2.90
N SER A 474 -9.74 -20.40 -1.63
CA SER A 474 -8.33 -20.31 -1.15
C SER A 474 -7.68 -21.68 -1.12
N CYS A 475 -8.39 -22.73 -0.70
CA CYS A 475 -7.91 -24.11 -0.77
C CYS A 475 -7.55 -24.53 -2.21
N LEU A 476 -8.32 -24.07 -3.22
CA LEU A 476 -8.00 -24.31 -4.64
C LEU A 476 -6.67 -23.69 -5.10
N GLN A 477 -6.17 -22.66 -4.42
CA GLN A 477 -4.88 -22.04 -4.72
C GLN A 477 -3.72 -22.69 -3.95
N MET A 478 -4.02 -23.62 -3.04
CA MET A 478 -3.04 -24.29 -2.19
C MET A 478 -3.18 -25.81 -2.37
N PRO A 479 -2.31 -26.44 -3.19
CA PRO A 479 -2.47 -27.85 -3.57
C PRO A 479 -2.66 -28.81 -2.39
N GLY A 480 -1.92 -28.60 -1.30
CA GLY A 480 -2.02 -29.44 -0.09
C GLY A 480 -3.34 -29.32 0.69
N LEU A 481 -4.19 -28.32 0.40
CA LEU A 481 -5.46 -28.07 1.11
C LEU A 481 -6.71 -28.42 0.29
N VAL A 482 -6.58 -29.00 -0.90
CA VAL A 482 -7.71 -29.44 -1.73
C VAL A 482 -8.62 -30.42 -1.00
N PRO A 483 -8.12 -31.47 -0.29
CA PRO A 483 -8.96 -32.38 0.49
C PRO A 483 -9.73 -31.68 1.60
N HIS A 484 -9.13 -30.67 2.25
CA HIS A 484 -9.81 -29.87 3.28
C HIS A 484 -10.96 -29.07 2.68
N GLY A 485 -10.76 -28.46 1.51
CA GLY A 485 -11.83 -27.78 0.76
C GLY A 485 -13.01 -28.70 0.42
N MET A 486 -12.74 -29.94 0.01
CA MET A 486 -13.78 -30.96 -0.23
C MET A 486 -14.54 -31.34 1.05
N GLN A 487 -13.85 -31.52 2.17
CA GLN A 487 -14.46 -31.79 3.46
C GLN A 487 -15.42 -30.65 3.87
N MET A 488 -15.01 -29.40 3.74
CA MET A 488 -15.86 -28.24 4.04
C MET A 488 -17.15 -28.24 3.20
N LEU A 489 -17.05 -28.52 1.89
CA LEU A 489 -18.20 -28.57 1.02
C LEU A 489 -19.11 -29.78 1.29
N SER A 490 -18.58 -30.89 1.82
CA SER A 490 -19.38 -32.05 2.19
C SER A 490 -20.18 -31.85 3.47
N GLN A 491 -19.70 -30.99 4.37
CA GLN A 491 -20.39 -30.65 5.62
C GLN A 491 -21.45 -29.55 5.46
N ALA A 492 -21.53 -28.92 4.28
CA ALA A 492 -22.50 -27.86 4.03
C ALA A 492 -23.92 -28.45 3.89
N ASP A 493 -24.90 -27.87 4.60
CA ASP A 493 -26.30 -28.22 4.48
C ASP A 493 -26.87 -27.61 3.19
N ILE A 494 -27.01 -28.45 2.17
CA ILE A 494 -27.41 -28.04 0.82
C ILE A 494 -28.86 -27.56 0.80
N ASP A 495 -29.74 -28.15 1.60
CA ASP A 495 -31.18 -27.90 1.55
C ASP A 495 -31.57 -26.50 2.03
N GLN A 496 -30.74 -25.89 2.85
CA GLN A 496 -30.92 -24.51 3.32
C GLN A 496 -30.44 -23.44 2.33
N LEU A 497 -29.67 -23.82 1.31
CA LEU A 497 -29.10 -22.88 0.35
C LEU A 497 -30.06 -22.56 -0.79
N SER A 498 -30.00 -21.33 -1.32
CA SER A 498 -30.76 -20.99 -2.53
C SER A 498 -30.24 -21.75 -3.75
N LYS A 499 -31.12 -21.98 -4.76
CA LYS A 499 -30.73 -22.70 -6.00
C LYS A 499 -29.45 -22.21 -6.66
N PRO A 500 -29.20 -20.88 -6.80
CA PRO A 500 -27.93 -20.39 -7.34
C PRO A 500 -26.72 -20.76 -6.46
N GLN A 501 -26.86 -20.74 -5.13
CA GLN A 501 -25.82 -21.12 -4.19
C GLN A 501 -25.52 -22.62 -4.23
N GLN A 502 -26.57 -23.47 -4.32
CA GLN A 502 -26.42 -24.89 -4.52
C GLN A 502 -25.67 -25.21 -5.81
N ALA A 503 -26.02 -24.52 -6.91
CA ALA A 503 -25.32 -24.66 -8.18
C ALA A 503 -23.85 -24.24 -8.10
N GLU A 504 -23.55 -23.12 -7.40
CA GLU A 504 -22.15 -22.68 -7.16
C GLU A 504 -21.38 -23.67 -6.28
N LEU A 505 -22.03 -24.31 -5.31
CA LEU A 505 -21.42 -25.35 -4.47
C LEU A 505 -21.02 -26.58 -5.32
N PHE A 506 -21.91 -27.09 -6.18
CA PHE A 506 -21.55 -28.17 -7.10
C PHE A 506 -20.46 -27.79 -8.09
N GLN A 507 -20.45 -26.54 -8.57
CA GLN A 507 -19.34 -26.02 -9.39
C GLN A 507 -18.01 -26.04 -8.64
N LEU A 508 -17.98 -25.63 -7.36
CA LEU A 508 -16.78 -25.66 -6.53
C LEU A 508 -16.30 -27.09 -6.25
N LYS A 509 -17.22 -28.05 -5.99
CA LYS A 509 -16.88 -29.48 -5.87
C LYS A 509 -16.20 -30.00 -7.13
N ALA A 510 -16.78 -29.70 -8.28
CA ALA A 510 -16.19 -30.08 -9.56
C ALA A 510 -14.83 -29.47 -9.81
N GLU A 511 -14.63 -28.19 -9.42
CA GLU A 511 -13.36 -27.50 -9.59
C GLU A 511 -12.25 -28.13 -8.74
N LEU A 512 -12.55 -28.49 -7.48
CA LEU A 512 -11.61 -29.21 -6.58
C LEU A 512 -11.23 -30.57 -7.17
N LEU A 513 -12.20 -31.39 -7.60
CA LEU A 513 -11.93 -32.69 -8.21
C LEU A 513 -11.11 -32.60 -9.50
N LEU A 514 -11.37 -31.59 -10.35
CA LEU A 514 -10.57 -31.36 -11.56
C LEU A 514 -9.15 -30.89 -11.27
N THR A 515 -8.92 -30.24 -10.15
CA THR A 515 -7.57 -29.82 -9.71
C THR A 515 -6.80 -31.02 -9.18
N GLU A 516 -7.44 -31.86 -8.37
CA GLU A 516 -6.85 -33.10 -7.82
C GLU A 516 -6.51 -34.10 -8.93
N SER A 517 -7.43 -34.28 -9.92
CA SER A 517 -7.20 -35.16 -11.07
C SER A 517 -6.10 -34.65 -12.02
N ALA A 518 -5.82 -33.36 -12.05
CA ALA A 518 -4.74 -32.80 -12.85
C ALA A 518 -3.35 -33.06 -12.24
N GLU A 519 -3.27 -33.20 -10.93
CA GLU A 519 -2.05 -33.53 -10.18
C GLU A 519 -1.75 -35.03 -10.18
N ALA A 520 -2.80 -35.90 -10.18
CA ALA A 520 -2.68 -37.34 -10.23
C ALA A 520 -2.61 -37.83 -11.70
N ALA A 521 -1.42 -37.93 -12.24
CA ALA A 521 -1.18 -38.18 -13.68
C ALA A 521 -1.77 -39.49 -14.24
N ASP A 522 -2.27 -40.45 -13.45
CA ASP A 522 -2.61 -41.78 -13.90
C ASP A 522 -3.96 -42.39 -13.46
N ASN A 523 -4.68 -41.81 -12.48
CA ASN A 523 -5.92 -42.40 -11.96
C ASN A 523 -7.19 -41.55 -12.17
N GLY A 524 -7.17 -40.63 -13.09
CA GLY A 524 -8.10 -39.50 -13.22
C GLY A 524 -9.49 -39.80 -13.84
N THR A 525 -9.88 -41.02 -14.14
CA THR A 525 -11.14 -41.26 -14.85
C THR A 525 -12.36 -41.17 -13.94
N ALA A 526 -12.36 -41.77 -12.75
CA ALA A 526 -13.50 -41.77 -11.84
C ALA A 526 -13.76 -40.40 -11.21
N GLU A 527 -12.74 -39.70 -10.81
CA GLU A 527 -12.83 -38.34 -10.24
C GLU A 527 -13.26 -37.32 -11.31
N ALA A 528 -12.75 -37.44 -12.52
CA ALA A 528 -13.14 -36.59 -13.64
C ALA A 528 -14.59 -36.84 -14.07
N GLU A 529 -15.09 -38.08 -14.03
CA GLU A 529 -16.50 -38.42 -14.25
C GLU A 529 -17.39 -37.85 -13.14
N ALA A 530 -16.99 -37.97 -11.88
CA ALA A 530 -17.68 -37.34 -10.76
C ALA A 530 -17.72 -35.81 -10.90
N ALA A 531 -16.62 -35.17 -11.33
CA ALA A 531 -16.59 -33.73 -11.59
C ALA A 531 -17.57 -33.31 -12.70
N THR A 532 -17.67 -34.09 -13.80
CA THR A 532 -18.62 -33.78 -14.87
C THR A 532 -20.08 -33.98 -14.42
N ALA A 533 -20.37 -34.96 -13.57
CA ALA A 533 -21.69 -35.13 -12.98
C ALA A 533 -22.07 -33.93 -12.09
N HIS A 534 -21.13 -33.43 -11.29
CA HIS A 534 -21.36 -32.22 -10.50
C HIS A 534 -21.56 -30.97 -11.37
N LEU A 535 -20.82 -30.81 -12.48
CA LEU A 535 -21.04 -29.71 -13.43
C LEU A 535 -22.41 -29.80 -14.11
N ALA A 536 -22.81 -30.98 -14.53
CA ALA A 536 -24.15 -31.20 -15.11
C ALA A 536 -25.27 -30.83 -14.11
N THR A 537 -25.11 -31.21 -12.84
CA THR A 537 -26.04 -30.85 -11.77
C THR A 537 -26.04 -29.33 -11.54
N ALA A 538 -24.90 -28.70 -11.48
CA ALA A 538 -24.78 -27.24 -11.32
C ALA A 538 -25.49 -26.46 -12.43
N ILE A 539 -25.27 -26.87 -13.68
CA ILE A 539 -25.88 -26.24 -14.86
C ILE A 539 -27.41 -26.51 -14.93
N SER A 540 -27.87 -27.70 -14.55
CA SER A 540 -29.30 -28.00 -14.50
C SER A 540 -30.04 -27.18 -13.46
N MET A 541 -29.39 -26.86 -12.32
CA MET A 541 -29.96 -26.02 -11.27
C MET A 541 -29.94 -24.53 -11.64
N HIS A 542 -28.85 -24.08 -12.24
CA HIS A 542 -28.66 -22.70 -12.63
C HIS A 542 -27.73 -22.57 -13.85
N GLY A 543 -28.35 -22.55 -15.06
CA GLY A 543 -27.64 -22.52 -16.33
C GLY A 543 -26.84 -21.23 -16.60
N ALA A 544 -27.05 -20.14 -15.82
CA ALA A 544 -26.39 -18.88 -15.97
C ALA A 544 -25.03 -18.78 -15.24
N LEU A 545 -24.29 -19.91 -15.09
CA LEU A 545 -22.97 -19.99 -14.47
C LEU A 545 -21.86 -20.10 -15.54
N PRO A 546 -21.25 -18.98 -15.99
CA PRO A 546 -20.24 -19.01 -17.06
C PRO A 546 -19.04 -19.89 -16.71
N LYS A 547 -18.65 -19.90 -15.42
CA LYS A 547 -17.48 -20.68 -14.97
C LYS A 547 -17.73 -22.19 -15.03
N ALA A 548 -18.95 -22.67 -14.76
CA ALA A 548 -19.30 -24.08 -14.89
C ALA A 548 -19.17 -24.55 -16.35
N TRP A 549 -19.67 -23.75 -17.29
CA TRP A 549 -19.50 -23.99 -18.73
C TRP A 549 -18.04 -23.99 -19.17
N LEU A 550 -17.22 -23.05 -18.67
CA LEU A 550 -15.78 -23.00 -18.99
C LEU A 550 -15.03 -24.23 -18.45
N LEU A 551 -15.35 -24.68 -17.22
CA LEU A 551 -14.74 -25.87 -16.63
C LEU A 551 -15.11 -27.13 -17.41
N TRP A 552 -16.38 -27.27 -17.80
CA TRP A 552 -16.82 -28.42 -18.58
C TRP A 552 -16.23 -28.42 -19.98
N GLY A 553 -16.22 -27.26 -20.65
CA GLY A 553 -15.57 -27.09 -21.95
C GLY A 553 -14.06 -27.40 -21.88
N GLY A 554 -13.38 -26.96 -20.83
CA GLY A 554 -11.95 -27.25 -20.62
C GLY A 554 -11.67 -28.73 -20.37
N TRP A 555 -12.58 -29.46 -19.72
CA TRP A 555 -12.46 -30.90 -19.56
C TRP A 555 -12.67 -31.63 -20.91
N CYS A 556 -13.73 -31.30 -21.67
CA CYS A 556 -13.97 -31.86 -22.99
C CYS A 556 -12.82 -31.60 -23.96
N ASP A 557 -12.24 -30.40 -23.94
CA ASP A 557 -11.08 -30.03 -24.75
C ASP A 557 -9.81 -30.85 -24.39
N ARG A 558 -9.56 -31.07 -23.09
CA ARG A 558 -8.46 -31.96 -22.66
C ARG A 558 -8.65 -33.38 -23.13
N THR A 559 -9.87 -33.90 -23.04
CA THR A 559 -10.23 -35.26 -23.51
C THR A 559 -10.05 -35.37 -25.03
N PHE A 560 -10.49 -34.37 -25.79
CA PHE A 560 -10.25 -34.29 -27.22
C PHE A 560 -8.75 -34.33 -27.56
N ARG A 561 -7.92 -33.57 -26.88
CA ARG A 561 -6.45 -33.55 -27.10
C ARG A 561 -5.79 -34.90 -26.80
N LYS A 562 -6.34 -35.70 -25.87
CA LYS A 562 -5.81 -37.04 -25.54
C LYS A 562 -6.29 -38.12 -26.52
N GLY A 563 -7.56 -38.09 -26.90
CA GLY A 563 -8.21 -39.15 -27.66
C GLY A 563 -8.48 -38.85 -29.14
N GLY A 564 -8.44 -37.60 -29.57
CA GLY A 564 -8.69 -37.19 -30.95
C GLY A 564 -10.13 -37.32 -31.45
N ASP A 565 -11.09 -37.72 -30.61
CA ASP A 565 -12.47 -37.91 -31.00
C ASP A 565 -13.22 -36.57 -31.14
N VAL A 566 -13.68 -36.29 -32.36
CA VAL A 566 -14.34 -35.03 -32.76
C VAL A 566 -15.60 -34.73 -31.92
N VAL A 567 -16.26 -35.73 -31.36
CA VAL A 567 -17.43 -35.57 -30.46
C VAL A 567 -17.07 -34.72 -29.23
N TRP A 568 -15.87 -34.89 -28.71
CA TRP A 568 -15.41 -34.08 -27.57
C TRP A 568 -15.05 -32.64 -27.97
N ALA A 569 -14.57 -32.42 -29.21
CA ALA A 569 -14.35 -31.10 -29.75
C ALA A 569 -15.66 -30.30 -29.89
N ASP A 570 -16.71 -30.96 -30.40
CA ASP A 570 -18.04 -30.35 -30.56
C ASP A 570 -18.66 -29.98 -29.21
N ARG A 571 -18.57 -30.88 -28.22
CA ARG A 571 -19.03 -30.61 -26.85
C ARG A 571 -18.26 -29.46 -26.21
N ALA A 572 -16.93 -29.40 -26.36
CA ALA A 572 -16.11 -28.33 -25.86
C ALA A 572 -16.51 -27.00 -26.48
N LEU A 573 -16.74 -26.99 -27.80
CA LEU A 573 -17.18 -25.82 -28.56
C LEU A 573 -18.52 -25.29 -28.02
N GLY A 574 -19.52 -26.18 -27.86
CA GLY A 574 -20.85 -25.85 -27.31
C GLY A 574 -20.74 -25.20 -25.93
N CYS A 575 -19.93 -25.78 -25.04
CA CYS A 575 -19.71 -25.25 -23.71
C CYS A 575 -19.05 -23.87 -23.72
N TYR A 576 -18.03 -23.68 -24.51
CA TYR A 576 -17.32 -22.39 -24.64
C TYR A 576 -18.23 -21.31 -25.23
N MET A 577 -19.03 -21.65 -26.25
CA MET A 577 -19.99 -20.71 -26.83
C MET A 577 -21.07 -20.30 -25.83
N GLN A 578 -21.57 -21.19 -25.02
CA GLN A 578 -22.50 -20.84 -23.94
C GLN A 578 -21.87 -19.93 -22.91
N ALA A 579 -20.61 -20.18 -22.51
CA ALA A 579 -19.89 -19.31 -21.60
C ALA A 579 -19.68 -17.89 -22.17
N ILE A 580 -19.38 -17.79 -23.48
CA ILE A 580 -19.21 -16.51 -24.19
C ILE A 580 -20.53 -15.74 -24.23
N LEU A 581 -21.64 -16.41 -24.56
CA LEU A 581 -22.97 -15.79 -24.60
C LEU A 581 -23.41 -15.28 -23.23
N LEU A 582 -23.05 -15.98 -22.15
CA LEU A 582 -23.39 -15.55 -20.78
C LEU A 582 -22.50 -14.38 -20.29
N ARG A 583 -21.21 -14.41 -20.56
CA ARG A 583 -20.23 -13.41 -20.07
C ARG A 583 -19.01 -13.34 -21.00
N LEU A 584 -19.07 -12.47 -21.99
CA LEU A 584 -17.98 -12.27 -22.95
C LEU A 584 -16.67 -11.80 -22.27
N ASP A 585 -16.76 -10.93 -21.28
CA ASP A 585 -15.62 -10.40 -20.53
C ASP A 585 -14.77 -11.51 -19.87
N ARG A 586 -15.41 -12.54 -19.31
CA ARG A 586 -14.74 -13.66 -18.65
C ARG A 586 -14.25 -14.74 -19.62
N ALA A 587 -14.96 -14.92 -20.72
CA ALA A 587 -14.70 -15.96 -21.70
C ALA A 587 -13.84 -15.48 -22.89
N ARG A 588 -13.48 -14.20 -22.94
CA ARG A 588 -12.73 -13.59 -24.06
C ARG A 588 -11.40 -14.30 -24.35
N SER A 589 -10.73 -14.79 -23.33
CA SER A 589 -9.47 -15.54 -23.47
C SER A 589 -9.66 -16.90 -24.17
N MET A 590 -10.88 -17.44 -24.23
CA MET A 590 -11.18 -18.69 -24.91
C MET A 590 -11.43 -18.54 -26.41
N ILE A 591 -11.62 -17.33 -26.93
CA ILE A 591 -11.91 -17.09 -28.35
C ILE A 591 -10.85 -17.70 -29.29
N PRO A 592 -9.54 -17.53 -29.06
CA PRO A 592 -8.53 -18.18 -29.92
C PRO A 592 -8.65 -19.70 -29.91
N ARG A 593 -9.00 -20.30 -28.76
CA ARG A 593 -9.19 -21.74 -28.64
C ARG A 593 -10.46 -22.24 -29.35
N VAL A 594 -11.55 -21.48 -29.25
CA VAL A 594 -12.80 -21.75 -29.99
C VAL A 594 -12.53 -21.78 -31.49
N LEU A 595 -11.79 -20.80 -32.02
CA LEU A 595 -11.40 -20.76 -33.44
C LEU A 595 -10.54 -21.97 -33.83
N ALA A 596 -9.61 -22.39 -32.99
CA ALA A 596 -8.79 -23.58 -33.22
C ALA A 596 -9.62 -24.89 -33.21
N LEU A 597 -10.61 -25.01 -32.32
CA LEU A 597 -11.54 -26.15 -32.28
C LEU A 597 -12.45 -26.18 -33.51
N LEU A 598 -12.95 -25.04 -33.98
CA LEU A 598 -13.72 -24.94 -35.21
C LEU A 598 -12.91 -25.39 -36.44
N ALA A 599 -11.65 -24.98 -36.51
CA ALA A 599 -10.75 -25.42 -37.57
C ALA A 599 -10.47 -26.92 -37.52
N ALA A 600 -10.32 -27.51 -36.33
CA ALA A 600 -10.09 -28.94 -36.14
C ALA A 600 -11.37 -29.79 -36.37
N ALA A 601 -12.56 -29.29 -36.04
CA ALA A 601 -13.81 -29.96 -36.28
C ALA A 601 -14.30 -29.86 -37.75
N GLY A 602 -13.83 -28.89 -38.49
CA GLY A 602 -14.14 -28.71 -39.92
C GLY A 602 -13.23 -29.49 -40.90
N GLN A 603 -12.19 -30.17 -40.39
CA GLN A 603 -11.32 -31.08 -41.13
C GLN A 603 -11.80 -32.53 -40.96
#